data_ddb7d12dca270e46599dbd6ec3c18ad3
#
_entry.id   ddb7d12dca270e46599dbd6ec3c18ad3
#
_cell.length_a   1.000
_cell.length_b   1.000
_cell.length_c   1.000
_cell.angle_alpha   90.00
_cell.angle_beta   90.00
_cell.angle_gamma   90.00
#
_symmetry.space_group_name_H-M   'P 1'
#
loop_
_entity.id
_entity.type
_entity.pdbx_description
1 polymer ?
#
loop_
_entity_poly.entity_id
_entity_poly.type
_entity_poly.pdbx_seq_one_letter_code
_entity_poly.pdbx_strand_id
1 'polypeptide(L)'
;MPSEKRNLLLAALLLAAASALFMTLNARGMWDFVLPLRAAKLLAILLVAYAIGVSTLLFQTLTHNPILTPSLLGFDTLYVFLQTLLVLVLGGIGYVQLNPVWKFSGEMLVMLGGSMLLFQVLLRQGGRDLARMILIGVIFGIFFRSITGLLQRLMDPEAFAVAQAFSYASFNSFNRQLLWPALLVVLISVPLLWRERHRLDVHLLGRDQAVNLGIAYQRHTLWLLAWVAVLVATATALVGPFGYPVSFFGLLVCALANHFAGTL
;
A
#
# COMPACT_ATOMS: atom_id res chain seq x y z
N MET A 1 -24.55 -24.41 -3.52
CA MET A 1 -23.29 -23.74 -3.13
C MET A 1 -23.69 -22.49 -2.35
N PRO A 2 -23.13 -22.22 -1.18
CA PRO A 2 -23.39 -20.97 -0.48
C PRO A 2 -23.02 -19.80 -1.40
N SER A 3 -23.80 -18.74 -1.36
CA SER A 3 -23.70 -17.56 -2.24
C SER A 3 -22.30 -16.97 -2.29
N GLU A 4 -21.55 -17.04 -1.20
CA GLU A 4 -20.16 -16.58 -1.09
C GLU A 4 -19.18 -17.31 -2.01
N LYS A 5 -19.21 -18.63 -2.03
CA LYS A 5 -18.32 -19.43 -2.90
C LYS A 5 -18.58 -19.13 -4.37
N ARG A 6 -19.85 -18.90 -4.73
CA ARG A 6 -20.24 -18.50 -6.08
C ARG A 6 -19.69 -17.13 -6.44
N ASN A 7 -19.80 -16.17 -5.53
CA ASN A 7 -19.32 -14.80 -5.74
C ASN A 7 -17.79 -14.73 -5.83
N LEU A 8 -17.07 -15.50 -5.01
CA LEU A 8 -15.63 -15.64 -5.10
C LEU A 8 -15.18 -16.28 -6.42
N LEU A 9 -15.89 -17.32 -6.88
CA LEU A 9 -15.62 -17.95 -8.17
C LEU A 9 -15.88 -16.98 -9.33
N LEU A 10 -16.96 -16.20 -9.28
CA LEU A 10 -17.25 -15.19 -10.29
C LEU A 10 -16.18 -14.10 -10.31
N ALA A 11 -15.75 -13.60 -9.16
CA ALA A 11 -14.67 -12.61 -9.07
C ALA A 11 -13.34 -13.17 -9.61
N ALA A 12 -12.99 -14.42 -9.27
CA ALA A 12 -11.79 -15.09 -9.78
C ALA A 12 -11.86 -15.30 -11.31
N LEU A 13 -13.03 -15.68 -11.85
CA LEU A 13 -13.25 -15.83 -13.28
C LEU A 13 -13.15 -14.50 -14.02
N LEU A 14 -13.73 -13.43 -13.47
CA LEU A 14 -13.63 -12.08 -14.02
C LEU A 14 -12.18 -11.60 -14.03
N LEU A 15 -11.42 -11.81 -12.94
CA LEU A 15 -10.00 -11.48 -12.87
C LEU A 15 -9.19 -12.27 -13.91
N ALA A 16 -9.44 -13.58 -14.04
CA ALA A 16 -8.76 -14.41 -15.03
C ALA A 16 -9.10 -13.99 -16.47
N ALA A 17 -10.38 -13.69 -16.75
CA ALA A 17 -10.81 -13.22 -18.05
C ALA A 17 -10.20 -11.84 -18.41
N ALA A 18 -10.20 -10.90 -17.45
CA ALA A 18 -9.57 -9.59 -17.63
C ALA A 18 -8.05 -9.71 -17.86
N SER A 19 -7.37 -10.60 -17.12
CA SER A 19 -5.95 -10.89 -17.29
C SER A 19 -5.65 -11.51 -18.66
N ALA A 20 -6.45 -12.46 -19.11
CA ALA A 20 -6.32 -13.07 -20.42
C ALA A 20 -6.57 -12.04 -21.55
N LEU A 21 -7.59 -11.22 -21.43
CA LEU A 21 -7.86 -10.12 -22.37
C LEU A 21 -6.69 -9.13 -22.41
N PHE A 22 -6.14 -8.72 -21.26
CA PHE A 22 -4.99 -7.84 -21.19
C PHE A 22 -3.76 -8.42 -21.88
N MET A 23 -3.55 -9.73 -21.77
CA MET A 23 -2.40 -10.43 -22.39
C MET A 23 -2.57 -10.57 -23.91
N THR A 24 -3.81 -10.77 -24.40
CA THR A 24 -4.06 -11.14 -25.80
C THR A 24 -4.50 -9.97 -26.71
N LEU A 25 -5.20 -8.96 -26.17
CA LEU A 25 -5.72 -7.85 -26.96
C LEU A 25 -4.59 -7.08 -27.65
N ASN A 26 -4.75 -6.87 -28.98
CA ASN A 26 -3.87 -6.01 -29.78
C ASN A 26 -2.37 -6.40 -29.80
N ALA A 27 -2.06 -7.68 -29.73
CA ALA A 27 -0.67 -8.17 -29.77
C ALA A 27 -0.04 -8.10 -31.17
N ARG A 28 -0.85 -7.85 -32.24
CA ARG A 28 -0.43 -7.62 -33.64
C ARG A 28 0.71 -8.52 -34.16
N GLY A 29 0.76 -9.78 -33.72
CA GLY A 29 1.73 -10.77 -34.19
C GLY A 29 3.14 -10.71 -33.55
N MET A 30 3.49 -9.71 -32.74
CA MET A 30 4.77 -9.60 -32.05
C MET A 30 4.73 -10.18 -30.63
N TRP A 31 4.35 -11.46 -30.54
CA TRP A 31 4.11 -12.14 -29.26
C TRP A 31 5.36 -12.20 -28.39
N ASP A 32 6.52 -12.52 -28.95
CA ASP A 32 7.78 -12.69 -28.21
C ASP A 32 8.23 -11.42 -27.47
N PHE A 33 7.88 -10.26 -28.01
CA PHE A 33 8.21 -8.98 -27.40
C PHE A 33 7.11 -8.48 -26.45
N VAL A 34 5.85 -8.63 -26.82
CA VAL A 34 4.70 -8.09 -26.10
C VAL A 34 4.38 -8.89 -24.85
N LEU A 35 4.49 -10.24 -24.89
CA LEU A 35 4.17 -11.11 -23.77
C LEU A 35 5.00 -10.84 -22.52
N PRO A 36 6.36 -10.77 -22.57
CA PRO A 36 7.16 -10.49 -21.37
C PRO A 36 6.89 -9.10 -20.78
N LEU A 37 6.59 -8.11 -21.64
CA LEU A 37 6.25 -6.75 -21.20
C LEU A 37 4.93 -6.72 -20.42
N ARG A 38 3.91 -7.37 -20.98
CA ARG A 38 2.57 -7.44 -20.37
C ARG A 38 2.56 -8.32 -19.13
N ALA A 39 3.29 -9.44 -19.15
CA ALA A 39 3.43 -10.32 -17.99
C ALA A 39 4.04 -9.56 -16.79
N ALA A 40 5.11 -8.78 -17.02
CA ALA A 40 5.71 -7.96 -15.97
C ALA A 40 4.72 -6.91 -15.41
N LYS A 41 3.95 -6.25 -16.30
CA LYS A 41 2.91 -5.29 -15.87
C LYS A 41 1.79 -5.97 -15.09
N LEU A 42 1.31 -7.12 -15.56
CA LEU A 42 0.27 -7.90 -14.88
C LEU A 42 0.74 -8.34 -13.50
N LEU A 43 1.98 -8.83 -13.39
CA LEU A 43 2.58 -9.20 -12.12
C LEU A 43 2.66 -8.00 -11.17
N ALA A 44 3.11 -6.82 -11.65
CA ALA A 44 3.12 -5.60 -10.85
C ALA A 44 1.72 -5.22 -10.35
N ILE A 45 0.70 -5.28 -11.22
CA ILE A 45 -0.69 -5.00 -10.85
C ILE A 45 -1.18 -5.96 -9.77
N LEU A 46 -0.91 -7.26 -9.90
CA LEU A 46 -1.32 -8.27 -8.92
C LEU A 46 -0.60 -8.09 -7.57
N LEU A 47 0.71 -7.81 -7.58
CA LEU A 47 1.48 -7.57 -6.36
C LEU A 47 0.97 -6.33 -5.61
N VAL A 48 0.72 -5.26 -6.35
CA VAL A 48 0.18 -4.01 -5.78
C VAL A 48 -1.24 -4.20 -5.27
N ALA A 49 -2.11 -4.86 -6.04
CA ALA A 49 -3.48 -5.16 -5.63
C ALA A 49 -3.53 -5.99 -4.33
N TYR A 50 -2.67 -7.02 -4.23
CA TYR A 50 -2.51 -7.79 -2.99
C TYR A 50 -2.03 -6.91 -1.84
N ALA A 51 -0.95 -6.16 -2.03
CA ALA A 51 -0.33 -5.35 -0.99
C ALA A 51 -1.30 -4.28 -0.44
N ILE A 52 -2.00 -3.57 -1.32
CA ILE A 52 -2.99 -2.56 -0.92
C ILE A 52 -4.23 -3.21 -0.29
N GLY A 53 -4.75 -4.27 -0.91
CA GLY A 53 -5.94 -4.97 -0.41
C GLY A 53 -5.73 -5.53 0.99
N VAL A 54 -4.64 -6.27 1.21
CA VAL A 54 -4.31 -6.86 2.51
C VAL A 54 -3.98 -5.80 3.55
N SER A 55 -3.18 -4.77 3.20
CA SER A 55 -2.86 -3.68 4.13
C SER A 55 -4.11 -2.92 4.56
N THR A 56 -5.04 -2.67 3.64
CA THR A 56 -6.30 -2.00 3.93
C THR A 56 -7.18 -2.86 4.84
N LEU A 57 -7.31 -4.14 4.56
CA LEU A 57 -8.08 -5.08 5.39
C LEU A 57 -7.52 -5.18 6.82
N LEU A 58 -6.21 -5.33 6.96
CA LEU A 58 -5.54 -5.33 8.27
C LEU A 58 -5.80 -4.02 9.02
N PHE A 59 -5.67 -2.90 8.33
CA PHE A 59 -5.86 -1.58 8.93
C PHE A 59 -7.30 -1.34 9.37
N GLN A 60 -8.29 -1.74 8.57
CA GLN A 60 -9.71 -1.68 8.90
C GLN A 60 -10.05 -2.57 10.10
N THR A 61 -9.48 -3.77 10.17
CA THR A 61 -9.64 -4.69 11.31
C THR A 61 -9.10 -4.07 12.59
N LEU A 62 -7.90 -3.47 12.55
CA LEU A 62 -7.27 -2.86 13.71
C LEU A 62 -7.98 -1.58 14.17
N THR A 63 -8.56 -0.83 13.26
CA THR A 63 -9.27 0.43 13.54
C THR A 63 -10.75 0.22 13.80
N HIS A 64 -11.27 -0.99 13.62
CA HIS A 64 -12.71 -1.30 13.70
C HIS A 64 -13.55 -0.36 12.83
N ASN A 65 -13.01 0.10 11.71
CA ASN A 65 -13.68 1.03 10.82
C ASN A 65 -13.43 0.67 9.34
N PRO A 66 -14.47 0.25 8.61
CA PRO A 66 -14.35 -0.18 7.22
C PRO A 66 -14.08 0.96 6.22
N ILE A 67 -14.14 2.23 6.66
CA ILE A 67 -13.92 3.39 5.78
C ILE A 67 -12.44 3.78 5.76
N LEU A 68 -11.66 3.41 6.79
CA LEU A 68 -10.28 3.84 6.93
C LEU A 68 -9.32 3.03 6.05
N THR A 69 -8.48 3.74 5.32
CA THR A 69 -7.37 3.17 4.56
C THR A 69 -6.05 3.73 5.08
N PRO A 70 -4.93 2.99 4.95
CA PRO A 70 -3.61 3.48 5.36
C PRO A 70 -3.22 4.79 4.66
N SER A 71 -3.63 5.00 3.40
CA SER A 71 -3.37 6.22 2.63
C SER A 71 -3.91 7.49 3.29
N LEU A 72 -5.02 7.39 4.03
CA LEU A 72 -5.59 8.52 4.78
C LEU A 72 -4.70 9.00 5.93
N LEU A 73 -3.79 8.16 6.43
CA LEU A 73 -2.82 8.52 7.46
C LEU A 73 -1.58 9.26 6.91
N GLY A 74 -1.57 9.61 5.64
CA GLY A 74 -0.49 10.37 5.05
C GLY A 74 0.71 9.57 4.54
N PHE A 75 0.57 8.23 4.39
CA PHE A 75 1.65 7.41 3.81
C PHE A 75 2.06 7.87 2.41
N ASP A 76 1.08 8.21 1.57
CA ASP A 76 1.33 8.67 0.21
C ASP A 76 2.07 10.02 0.21
N THR A 77 1.69 10.91 1.13
CA THR A 77 2.35 12.23 1.26
C THR A 77 3.75 12.11 1.83
N LEU A 78 3.99 11.17 2.74
CA LEU A 78 5.33 10.85 3.24
C LEU A 78 6.22 10.33 2.10
N TYR A 79 5.71 9.46 1.24
CA TYR A 79 6.45 8.98 0.08
C TYR A 79 6.82 10.12 -0.87
N VAL A 80 5.86 10.97 -1.25
CA VAL A 80 6.13 12.11 -2.14
C VAL A 80 7.12 13.08 -1.52
N PHE A 81 7.05 13.32 -0.21
CA PHE A 81 8.02 14.11 0.53
C PHE A 81 9.43 13.52 0.41
N LEU A 82 9.59 12.20 0.62
CA LEU A 82 10.89 11.52 0.50
C LEU A 82 11.45 11.61 -0.92
N GLN A 83 10.62 11.39 -1.93
CA GLN A 83 11.04 11.53 -3.33
C GLN A 83 11.51 12.96 -3.63
N THR A 84 10.73 13.93 -3.20
CA THR A 84 11.07 15.35 -3.38
C THR A 84 12.38 15.71 -2.68
N LEU A 85 12.58 15.23 -1.45
CA LEU A 85 13.80 15.45 -0.70
C LEU A 85 15.02 14.82 -1.39
N LEU A 86 14.89 13.57 -1.87
CA LEU A 86 15.96 12.89 -2.60
C LEU A 86 16.32 13.60 -3.89
N VAL A 87 15.33 14.07 -4.65
CA VAL A 87 15.57 14.83 -5.87
C VAL A 87 16.24 16.18 -5.56
N LEU A 88 15.84 16.85 -4.47
CA LEU A 88 16.47 18.11 -4.06
C LEU A 88 17.94 17.95 -3.67
N VAL A 89 18.27 16.87 -2.94
CA VAL A 89 19.63 16.62 -2.43
C VAL A 89 20.57 16.11 -3.52
N LEU A 90 20.08 15.21 -4.39
CA LEU A 90 20.90 14.55 -5.41
C LEU A 90 20.86 15.25 -6.76
N GLY A 91 19.93 16.17 -6.95
CA GLY A 91 19.59 16.72 -8.26
C GLY A 91 18.81 15.74 -9.13
N GLY A 92 18.15 16.23 -10.19
CA GLY A 92 17.37 15.39 -11.10
C GLY A 92 18.18 14.25 -11.73
N ILE A 93 19.38 14.54 -12.21
CA ILE A 93 20.26 13.55 -12.85
C ILE A 93 20.77 12.52 -11.83
N GLY A 94 21.26 12.96 -10.67
CA GLY A 94 21.76 12.06 -9.63
C GLY A 94 20.70 11.10 -9.11
N TYR A 95 19.45 11.59 -8.98
CA TYR A 95 18.32 10.76 -8.58
C TYR A 95 18.00 9.65 -9.61
N VAL A 96 18.03 9.96 -10.91
CA VAL A 96 17.73 8.98 -11.97
C VAL A 96 18.84 7.92 -12.08
N GLN A 97 20.09 8.27 -11.76
CA GLN A 97 21.24 7.36 -11.80
C GLN A 97 21.33 6.42 -10.59
N LEU A 98 20.56 6.65 -9.54
CA LEU A 98 20.53 5.74 -8.37
C LEU A 98 20.15 4.32 -8.78
N ASN A 99 20.86 3.35 -8.20
CA ASN A 99 20.50 1.96 -8.38
C ASN A 99 19.07 1.72 -7.84
N PRO A 100 18.14 1.22 -8.67
CA PRO A 100 16.73 1.09 -8.30
C PRO A 100 16.48 0.25 -7.05
N VAL A 101 17.30 -0.78 -6.81
CA VAL A 101 17.15 -1.68 -5.64
C VAL A 101 17.54 -0.98 -4.35
N TRP A 102 18.65 -0.23 -4.34
CA TRP A 102 19.07 0.55 -3.18
C TRP A 102 18.09 1.68 -2.86
N LYS A 103 17.59 2.35 -3.90
CA LYS A 103 16.54 3.36 -3.76
C LYS A 103 15.28 2.76 -3.13
N PHE A 104 14.76 1.66 -3.69
CA PHE A 104 13.60 0.94 -3.17
C PHE A 104 13.77 0.53 -1.69
N SER A 105 14.93 -0.04 -1.34
CA SER A 105 15.21 -0.48 0.03
C SER A 105 15.28 0.72 0.99
N GLY A 106 15.91 1.81 0.58
CA GLY A 106 16.00 3.04 1.37
C GLY A 106 14.62 3.68 1.60
N GLU A 107 13.84 3.83 0.55
CA GLU A 107 12.47 4.34 0.61
C GLU A 107 11.60 3.49 1.55
N MET A 108 11.68 2.17 1.41
CA MET A 108 10.95 1.22 2.23
C MET A 108 11.33 1.34 3.72
N LEU A 109 12.63 1.46 4.04
CA LEU A 109 13.10 1.61 5.41
C LEU A 109 12.65 2.94 6.03
N VAL A 110 12.74 4.04 5.30
CA VAL A 110 12.31 5.37 5.81
C VAL A 110 10.80 5.42 5.96
N MET A 111 10.03 4.87 5.01
CA MET A 111 8.58 4.76 5.14
C MET A 111 8.18 3.89 6.33
N LEU A 112 8.86 2.76 6.53
CA LEU A 112 8.62 1.90 7.69
C LEU A 112 8.91 2.65 9.00
N GLY A 113 10.06 3.32 9.09
CA GLY A 113 10.45 4.10 10.26
C GLY A 113 9.47 5.24 10.56
N GLY A 114 9.10 6.03 9.56
CA GLY A 114 8.12 7.11 9.66
C GLY A 114 6.74 6.61 10.10
N SER A 115 6.30 5.50 9.52
CA SER A 115 5.04 4.86 9.87
C SER A 115 5.03 4.34 11.30
N MET A 116 6.13 3.70 11.74
CA MET A 116 6.27 3.20 13.10
C MET A 116 6.25 4.32 14.12
N LEU A 117 6.93 5.44 13.85
CA LEU A 117 6.87 6.62 14.70
C LEU A 117 5.45 7.16 14.80
N LEU A 118 4.75 7.30 13.67
CA LEU A 118 3.37 7.73 13.63
C LEU A 118 2.46 6.80 14.43
N PHE A 119 2.58 5.49 14.26
CA PHE A 119 1.78 4.51 14.99
C PHE A 119 2.10 4.48 16.49
N GLN A 120 3.36 4.65 16.89
CA GLN A 120 3.72 4.74 18.31
C GLN A 120 3.08 5.99 18.96
N VAL A 121 3.10 7.13 18.28
CA VAL A 121 2.43 8.35 18.77
C VAL A 121 0.91 8.13 18.90
N LEU A 122 0.30 7.53 17.89
CA LEU A 122 -1.13 7.21 17.88
C LEU A 122 -1.55 6.27 19.02
N LEU A 123 -0.78 5.21 19.24
CA LEU A 123 -1.10 4.21 20.27
C LEU A 123 -0.81 4.72 21.69
N ARG A 124 0.20 5.60 21.89
CA ARG A 124 0.49 6.20 23.20
C ARG A 124 -0.58 7.16 23.67
N GLN A 125 -1.17 7.94 22.79
CA GLN A 125 -2.17 8.96 23.13
C GLN A 125 -3.60 8.40 23.31
N GLY A 126 -3.74 7.11 23.42
CA GLY A 126 -5.00 6.44 23.71
C GLY A 126 -5.71 5.95 22.45
N GLY A 127 -5.31 4.77 21.96
CA GLY A 127 -5.92 4.04 20.83
C GLY A 127 -7.40 3.67 21.00
N ARG A 128 -8.12 4.39 21.87
CA ARG A 128 -9.56 4.29 22.10
C ARG A 128 -10.37 5.27 21.24
N ASP A 129 -9.71 6.31 20.71
CA ASP A 129 -10.39 7.40 20.01
C ASP A 129 -9.99 7.43 18.53
N LEU A 130 -10.82 6.80 17.71
CA LEU A 130 -10.71 6.73 16.25
C LEU A 130 -10.64 8.12 15.62
N ALA A 131 -11.41 9.08 16.13
CA ALA A 131 -11.44 10.42 15.60
C ALA A 131 -10.06 11.12 15.77
N ARG A 132 -9.40 10.90 16.90
CA ARG A 132 -8.02 11.41 17.13
C ARG A 132 -7.01 10.75 16.20
N MET A 133 -7.15 9.47 15.96
CA MET A 133 -6.26 8.75 15.05
C MET A 133 -6.33 9.28 13.62
N ILE A 134 -7.54 9.50 13.12
CA ILE A 134 -7.78 10.10 11.80
C ILE A 134 -7.24 11.53 11.78
N LEU A 135 -7.56 12.33 12.80
CA LEU A 135 -7.14 13.73 12.89
C LEU A 135 -5.61 13.88 12.85
N ILE A 136 -4.88 13.07 13.62
CA ILE A 136 -3.42 13.06 13.62
C ILE A 136 -2.89 12.66 12.25
N GLY A 137 -3.44 11.61 11.62
CA GLY A 137 -3.05 11.18 10.28
C GLY A 137 -3.25 12.28 9.23
N VAL A 138 -4.40 12.96 9.26
CA VAL A 138 -4.69 14.09 8.37
C VAL A 138 -3.72 15.26 8.60
N ILE A 139 -3.43 15.60 9.86
CA ILE A 139 -2.45 16.66 10.20
C ILE A 139 -1.07 16.30 9.66
N PHE A 140 -0.60 15.06 9.85
CA PHE A 140 0.66 14.59 9.27
C PHE A 140 0.65 14.67 7.74
N GLY A 141 -0.44 14.24 7.09
CA GLY A 141 -0.59 14.35 5.66
C GLY A 141 -0.49 15.77 5.13
N ILE A 142 -1.17 16.72 5.79
CA ILE A 142 -1.11 18.16 5.46
C ILE A 142 0.30 18.71 5.69
N PHE A 143 0.93 18.36 6.80
CA PHE A 143 2.29 18.78 7.14
C PHE A 143 3.30 18.36 6.08
N PHE A 144 3.35 17.06 5.72
CA PHE A 144 4.27 16.60 4.68
C PHE A 144 3.96 17.21 3.32
N ARG A 145 2.69 17.37 2.97
CA ARG A 145 2.30 18.03 1.71
C ARG A 145 2.75 19.49 1.66
N SER A 146 2.64 20.21 2.77
CA SER A 146 3.06 21.61 2.86
C SER A 146 4.58 21.75 2.72
N ILE A 147 5.34 20.90 3.42
CA ILE A 147 6.81 20.89 3.28
C ILE A 147 7.22 20.50 1.85
N THR A 148 6.59 19.47 1.28
CA THR A 148 6.84 19.06 -0.10
C THR A 148 6.62 20.22 -1.07
N GLY A 149 5.51 20.93 -0.94
CA GLY A 149 5.22 22.11 -1.76
C GLY A 149 6.24 23.26 -1.59
N LEU A 150 6.78 23.42 -0.38
CA LEU A 150 7.87 24.37 -0.12
C LEU A 150 9.16 23.94 -0.82
N LEU A 151 9.57 22.67 -0.65
CA LEU A 151 10.76 22.12 -1.27
C LEU A 151 10.69 22.18 -2.79
N GLN A 152 9.55 21.89 -3.37
CA GLN A 152 9.33 21.95 -4.83
C GLN A 152 9.50 23.36 -5.40
N ARG A 153 9.21 24.41 -4.60
CA ARG A 153 9.44 25.81 -5.01
C ARG A 153 10.90 26.22 -5.00
N LEU A 154 11.75 25.50 -4.28
CA LEU A 154 13.18 25.74 -4.18
C LEU A 154 13.97 24.96 -5.26
N MET A 155 13.29 24.10 -6.01
CA MET A 155 13.91 23.29 -7.06
C MET A 155 14.07 24.02 -8.37
N ASP A 156 15.13 23.67 -9.11
CA ASP A 156 15.25 24.04 -10.52
C ASP A 156 14.12 23.37 -11.35
N PRO A 157 13.73 23.96 -12.49
CA PRO A 157 12.63 23.46 -13.31
C PRO A 157 12.83 22.00 -13.76
N GLU A 158 14.07 21.57 -14.03
CA GLU A 158 14.41 20.21 -14.42
C GLU A 158 14.22 19.22 -13.25
N ALA A 159 14.74 19.55 -12.07
CA ALA A 159 14.56 18.75 -10.85
C ALA A 159 13.07 18.68 -10.45
N PHE A 160 12.33 19.78 -10.58
CA PHE A 160 10.90 19.81 -10.35
C PHE A 160 10.13 18.87 -11.27
N ALA A 161 10.44 18.85 -12.58
CA ALA A 161 9.82 17.94 -13.54
C ALA A 161 10.05 16.46 -13.18
N VAL A 162 11.27 16.12 -12.73
CA VAL A 162 11.60 14.78 -12.24
C VAL A 162 10.79 14.44 -10.98
N ALA A 163 10.76 15.32 -9.97
CA ALA A 163 9.99 15.11 -8.75
C ALA A 163 8.49 14.93 -9.04
N GLN A 164 7.96 15.71 -9.98
CA GLN A 164 6.56 15.64 -10.40
C GLN A 164 6.23 14.31 -11.09
N ALA A 165 7.14 13.77 -11.93
CA ALA A 165 6.95 12.49 -12.59
C ALA A 165 6.79 11.32 -11.61
N PHE A 166 7.49 11.36 -10.45
CA PHE A 166 7.41 10.35 -9.39
C PHE A 166 6.30 10.60 -8.37
N SER A 167 5.60 11.73 -8.46
CA SER A 167 4.48 12.05 -7.57
C SER A 167 3.16 11.36 -7.94
N TYR A 168 3.13 10.63 -9.05
CA TYR A 168 1.94 9.91 -9.52
C TYR A 168 2.24 8.44 -9.75
N ALA A 169 1.26 7.59 -9.41
CA ALA A 169 1.34 6.16 -9.69
C ALA A 169 1.35 5.88 -11.18
N SER A 170 2.28 5.05 -11.65
CA SER A 170 2.38 4.66 -13.05
C SER A 170 2.73 3.18 -13.20
N PHE A 171 1.78 2.40 -13.72
CA PHE A 171 2.03 1.01 -14.14
C PHE A 171 2.73 0.90 -15.49
N ASN A 172 2.96 2.03 -16.16
CA ASN A 172 3.61 2.03 -17.47
C ASN A 172 5.12 2.25 -17.39
N SER A 173 5.59 2.95 -16.37
CA SER A 173 6.99 3.37 -16.19
C SER A 173 7.70 2.74 -14.99
N PHE A 174 7.15 1.68 -14.38
CA PHE A 174 7.81 1.02 -13.24
C PHE A 174 9.07 0.25 -13.66
N ASN A 175 10.03 0.17 -12.74
CA ASN A 175 11.26 -0.57 -12.97
C ASN A 175 11.07 -2.07 -12.73
N ARG A 176 11.32 -2.90 -13.75
CA ARG A 176 11.18 -4.35 -13.67
C ARG A 176 12.08 -5.01 -12.63
N GLN A 177 13.23 -4.42 -12.33
CA GLN A 177 14.14 -4.94 -11.31
C GLN A 177 13.51 -4.96 -9.92
N LEU A 178 12.52 -4.08 -9.66
CA LEU A 178 11.81 -3.99 -8.40
C LEU A 178 10.74 -5.08 -8.20
N LEU A 179 10.39 -5.80 -9.26
CA LEU A 179 9.42 -6.91 -9.15
C LEU A 179 9.91 -8.02 -8.21
N TRP A 180 11.20 -8.35 -8.25
CA TRP A 180 11.75 -9.40 -7.40
C TRP A 180 11.70 -9.07 -5.91
N PRO A 181 12.21 -7.92 -5.43
CA PRO A 181 12.09 -7.56 -4.02
C PRO A 181 10.62 -7.41 -3.58
N ALA A 182 9.75 -6.83 -4.41
CA ALA A 182 8.33 -6.75 -4.11
C ALA A 182 7.67 -8.13 -4.01
N LEU A 183 7.99 -9.05 -4.93
CA LEU A 183 7.51 -10.43 -4.90
C LEU A 183 7.96 -11.15 -3.61
N LEU A 184 9.21 -10.99 -3.19
CA LEU A 184 9.73 -11.57 -1.96
C LEU A 184 8.94 -11.08 -0.74
N VAL A 185 8.68 -9.77 -0.64
CA VAL A 185 7.88 -9.20 0.45
C VAL A 185 6.48 -9.81 0.48
N VAL A 186 5.82 -9.89 -0.68
CA VAL A 186 4.48 -10.49 -0.78
C VAL A 186 4.51 -11.97 -0.40
N LEU A 187 5.45 -12.76 -0.92
CA LEU A 187 5.58 -14.19 -0.60
C LEU A 187 5.83 -14.46 0.88
N ILE A 188 6.59 -13.59 1.56
CA ILE A 188 6.82 -13.69 3.01
C ILE A 188 5.56 -13.28 3.78
N SER A 189 4.85 -12.25 3.32
CA SER A 189 3.65 -11.74 4.00
C SER A 189 2.51 -12.74 4.02
N VAL A 190 2.30 -13.51 2.91
CA VAL A 190 1.20 -14.48 2.78
C VAL A 190 1.17 -15.50 3.94
N PRO A 191 2.21 -16.32 4.17
CA PRO A 191 2.19 -17.33 5.24
C PRO A 191 2.16 -16.71 6.63
N LEU A 192 2.85 -15.58 6.84
CA LEU A 192 2.89 -14.91 8.13
C LEU A 192 1.51 -14.38 8.52
N LEU A 193 0.84 -13.67 7.63
CA LEU A 193 -0.49 -13.13 7.89
C LEU A 193 -1.55 -14.23 7.94
N TRP A 194 -1.41 -15.28 7.12
CA TRP A 194 -2.30 -16.44 7.19
C TRP A 194 -2.23 -17.15 8.55
N ARG A 195 -1.06 -17.22 9.15
CA ARG A 195 -0.88 -17.79 10.50
C ARG A 195 -1.58 -16.95 11.57
N GLU A 196 -1.65 -15.65 11.39
CA GLU A 196 -2.26 -14.71 12.35
C GLU A 196 -3.78 -14.57 12.21
N ARG A 197 -4.41 -15.25 11.24
CA ARG A 197 -5.85 -15.11 10.94
C ARG A 197 -6.74 -15.26 12.18
N HIS A 198 -6.48 -16.26 13.03
CA HIS A 198 -7.27 -16.52 14.24
C HIS A 198 -7.10 -15.42 15.30
N ARG A 199 -5.92 -14.80 15.37
CA ARG A 199 -5.69 -13.65 16.26
C ARG A 199 -6.37 -12.39 15.73
N LEU A 200 -6.49 -12.25 14.41
CA LEU A 200 -7.24 -11.15 13.79
C LEU A 200 -8.73 -11.26 14.12
N ASP A 201 -9.30 -12.47 14.12
CA ASP A 201 -10.68 -12.69 14.55
C ASP A 201 -10.91 -12.23 16.01
N VAL A 202 -9.94 -12.49 16.89
CA VAL A 202 -9.99 -12.02 18.28
C VAL A 202 -9.85 -10.50 18.39
N HIS A 203 -9.06 -9.85 17.51
CA HIS A 203 -9.00 -8.39 17.47
C HIS A 203 -10.35 -7.73 17.12
N LEU A 204 -11.18 -8.37 16.30
CA LEU A 204 -12.53 -7.88 15.97
C LEU A 204 -13.46 -7.81 17.17
N LEU A 205 -13.23 -8.62 18.23
CA LEU A 205 -14.00 -8.60 19.47
C LEU A 205 -13.71 -7.37 20.35
N GLY A 206 -12.67 -6.60 20.01
CA GLY A 206 -12.26 -5.43 20.75
C GLY A 206 -11.15 -5.70 21.75
N ARG A 207 -10.54 -4.60 22.24
CA ARG A 207 -9.33 -4.63 23.08
C ARG A 207 -9.51 -5.40 24.36
N ASP A 208 -10.59 -5.15 25.11
CA ASP A 208 -10.78 -5.69 26.44
C ASP A 208 -10.97 -7.22 26.38
N GLN A 209 -11.70 -7.70 25.38
CA GLN A 209 -11.90 -9.13 25.15
C GLN A 209 -10.61 -9.80 24.63
N ALA A 210 -9.87 -9.15 23.75
CA ALA A 210 -8.60 -9.69 23.26
C ALA A 210 -7.56 -9.84 24.38
N VAL A 211 -7.49 -8.89 25.31
CA VAL A 211 -6.62 -8.96 26.48
C VAL A 211 -7.04 -10.10 27.42
N ASN A 212 -8.35 -10.24 27.66
CA ASN A 212 -8.88 -11.33 28.49
C ASN A 212 -8.61 -12.71 27.88
N LEU A 213 -8.54 -12.82 26.56
CA LEU A 213 -8.15 -14.04 25.82
C LEU A 213 -6.63 -14.24 25.75
N GLY A 214 -5.82 -13.43 26.45
CA GLY A 214 -4.38 -13.60 26.58
C GLY A 214 -3.54 -13.02 25.44
N ILE A 215 -4.12 -12.20 24.56
CA ILE A 215 -3.36 -11.52 23.50
C ILE A 215 -2.66 -10.29 24.07
N ALA A 216 -1.36 -10.17 23.85
CA ALA A 216 -0.60 -8.96 24.12
C ALA A 216 -0.99 -7.86 23.10
N TYR A 217 -2.20 -7.29 23.26
CA TYR A 217 -2.90 -6.46 22.28
C TYR A 217 -2.01 -5.37 21.66
N GLN A 218 -1.31 -4.59 22.51
CA GLN A 218 -0.50 -3.47 22.04
C GLN A 218 0.68 -3.92 21.16
N ARG A 219 1.38 -4.99 21.58
CA ARG A 219 2.52 -5.54 20.82
C ARG A 219 2.06 -6.17 19.51
N HIS A 220 0.96 -6.89 19.52
CA HIS A 220 0.40 -7.54 18.34
C HIS A 220 -0.15 -6.48 17.34
N THR A 221 -0.82 -5.44 17.83
CA THR A 221 -1.27 -4.31 17.00
C THR A 221 -0.09 -3.62 16.32
N LEU A 222 1.01 -3.34 17.04
CA LEU A 222 2.21 -2.73 16.45
C LEU A 222 2.82 -3.63 15.37
N TRP A 223 2.86 -4.93 15.59
CA TRP A 223 3.37 -5.89 14.61
C TRP A 223 2.51 -5.93 13.34
N LEU A 224 1.18 -5.94 13.46
CA LEU A 224 0.28 -5.85 12.31
C LEU A 224 0.40 -4.52 11.57
N LEU A 225 0.52 -3.41 12.30
CA LEU A 225 0.74 -2.09 11.70
C LEU A 225 2.10 -2.00 10.98
N ALA A 226 3.13 -2.73 11.47
CA ALA A 226 4.39 -2.87 10.75
C ALA A 226 4.19 -3.53 9.38
N TRP A 227 3.40 -4.60 9.32
CA TRP A 227 3.08 -5.26 8.07
C TRP A 227 2.24 -4.37 7.14
N VAL A 228 1.29 -3.61 7.67
CA VAL A 228 0.57 -2.59 6.90
C VAL A 228 1.55 -1.60 6.26
N ALA A 229 2.50 -1.08 7.05
CA ALA A 229 3.51 -0.15 6.55
C ALA A 229 4.41 -0.77 5.49
N VAL A 230 4.88 -2.01 5.69
CA VAL A 230 5.71 -2.75 4.72
C VAL A 230 4.97 -2.96 3.41
N LEU A 231 3.72 -3.40 3.45
CA LEU A 231 2.91 -3.65 2.25
C LEU A 231 2.61 -2.35 1.48
N VAL A 232 2.21 -1.29 2.19
CA VAL A 232 1.98 0.02 1.55
C VAL A 232 3.27 0.57 0.96
N ALA A 233 4.39 0.54 1.70
CA ALA A 233 5.68 0.98 1.21
C ALA A 233 6.13 0.20 -0.03
N THR A 234 5.91 -1.12 -0.07
CA THR A 234 6.21 -1.97 -1.23
C THR A 234 5.38 -1.56 -2.45
N ALA A 235 4.09 -1.33 -2.27
CA ALA A 235 3.19 -0.92 -3.36
C ALA A 235 3.57 0.47 -3.90
N THR A 236 3.79 1.44 -3.02
CA THR A 236 4.16 2.82 -3.39
C THR A 236 5.56 2.91 -4.00
N ALA A 237 6.54 2.18 -3.48
CA ALA A 237 7.88 2.15 -4.04
C ALA A 237 7.96 1.44 -5.40
N LEU A 238 7.05 0.49 -5.68
CA LEU A 238 7.00 -0.21 -6.98
C LEU A 238 6.40 0.65 -8.09
N VAL A 239 5.31 1.34 -7.83
CA VAL A 239 4.48 1.98 -8.86
C VAL A 239 4.28 3.48 -8.63
N GLY A 240 4.58 3.97 -7.44
CA GLY A 240 4.33 5.34 -7.00
C GLY A 240 3.13 5.45 -6.04
N PRO A 241 2.87 6.65 -5.51
CA PRO A 241 1.84 6.87 -4.52
C PRO A 241 0.45 6.73 -5.13
N PHE A 242 -0.38 5.97 -4.45
CA PHE A 242 -1.78 5.80 -4.80
C PHE A 242 -2.59 6.91 -4.14
N GLY A 243 -2.80 8.00 -4.85
CA GLY A 243 -3.72 9.05 -4.38
C GLY A 243 -5.15 8.53 -4.18
N TYR A 244 -6.00 9.37 -3.60
CA TYR A 244 -7.40 9.07 -3.24
C TYR A 244 -8.22 8.19 -4.22
N PRO A 245 -8.06 8.27 -5.58
CA PRO A 245 -8.89 7.45 -6.47
C PRO A 245 -8.66 5.95 -6.38
N VAL A 246 -7.43 5.51 -6.12
CA VAL A 246 -7.11 4.06 -6.08
C VAL A 246 -7.43 3.46 -4.72
N SER A 247 -7.29 4.22 -3.64
CA SER A 247 -7.78 3.82 -2.32
C SER A 247 -9.32 3.65 -2.33
N PHE A 248 -10.04 4.43 -3.14
CA PHE A 248 -11.47 4.27 -3.34
C PHE A 248 -11.83 2.95 -4.05
N PHE A 249 -11.04 2.51 -5.02
CA PHE A 249 -11.20 1.18 -5.62
C PHE A 249 -10.90 0.04 -4.64
N GLY A 250 -9.87 0.19 -3.80
CA GLY A 250 -9.59 -0.74 -2.70
C GLY A 250 -10.74 -0.80 -1.70
N LEU A 251 -11.32 0.35 -1.34
CA LEU A 251 -12.52 0.47 -0.53
C LEU A 251 -13.74 -0.20 -1.20
N LEU A 252 -13.94 0.00 -2.49
CA LEU A 252 -15.03 -0.64 -3.23
C LEU A 252 -14.89 -2.16 -3.21
N VAL A 253 -13.68 -2.69 -3.42
CA VAL A 253 -13.40 -4.12 -3.37
C VAL A 253 -13.59 -4.66 -1.95
N CYS A 254 -13.11 -3.96 -0.91
CA CYS A 254 -13.32 -4.34 0.48
C CYS A 254 -14.79 -4.20 0.91
N ALA A 255 -15.50 -3.16 0.47
CA ALA A 255 -16.93 -3.00 0.74
C ALA A 255 -17.76 -4.09 0.06
N LEU A 256 -17.43 -4.46 -1.18
CA LEU A 256 -18.03 -5.60 -1.86
C LEU A 256 -17.71 -6.90 -1.12
N ALA A 257 -16.46 -7.14 -0.74
CA ALA A 257 -16.07 -8.32 0.03
C ALA A 257 -16.80 -8.40 1.38
N ASN A 258 -16.88 -7.28 2.13
CA ASN A 258 -17.62 -7.19 3.40
C ASN A 258 -19.14 -7.28 3.21
N HIS A 259 -19.70 -6.71 2.15
CA HIS A 259 -21.12 -6.87 1.85
C HIS A 259 -21.46 -8.33 1.56
N PHE A 260 -20.55 -9.06 0.93
CA PHE A 260 -20.70 -10.48 0.67
C PHE A 260 -20.35 -11.38 1.87
N ALA A 261 -19.51 -10.91 2.80
CA ALA A 261 -19.19 -11.62 4.05
C ALA A 261 -20.17 -11.31 5.20
N GLY A 262 -20.79 -10.14 5.21
CA GLY A 262 -21.71 -9.69 6.24
C GLY A 262 -23.19 -10.11 6.05
N THR A 263 -23.45 -10.95 5.06
CA THR A 263 -24.76 -11.64 4.89
C THR A 263 -24.77 -13.03 5.55
N LEU A 264 -23.87 -13.28 6.48
CA LEU A 264 -23.86 -14.35 7.47
C LEU A 264 -24.18 -13.79 8.85
#